data_f7d6ebe71d01b94c0de7654ac4170b4e
#
_entry.id   f7d6ebe71d01b94c0de7654ac4170b4e
#
_cell.length_a   1.000
_cell.length_b   1.000
_cell.length_c   1.000
_cell.angle_alpha   90.00
_cell.angle_beta   90.00
_cell.angle_gamma   90.00
#
_symmetry.space_group_name_H-M   'P 1'
#
loop_
_entity.id
_entity.type
_entity.pdbx_description
1 polymer ?
#
loop_
_entity_poly.entity_id
_entity_poly.type
_entity_poly.pdbx_seq_one_letter_code
_entity_poly.pdbx_strand_id
1 'polypeptide(L)'
;MVVVTIFTTACNINRPPGQDVPAVTSDTLHVEKVDNLPEDFILGMDTSCVPALEACGVKYYDHDGEETDVYEILSRNGINYIRVRVWNDPYDSQGNGYGGGNCDIENAIAIGKRATKYGMKLLVDFHFSDFWADPGKQMIPIVWQNMDYDKKRESLYAYTRDQLQMLIDAGVDVGMVQIGNETNGAFCGESSSVPGGWKRIMELISAGSKAVREICPEALVAVHFTNPENVDSYFSYGKNLEYYQVDYDVFASSYYPYWHGTLDNLAQVLSDIAQRYGKKVMVAETSYAYTAADSDFFANTIGEGGNVNNYPFTQQGQASLVRDVIDTLANRTTGGIGVFYWEGTWISAGGDDWEQNYALWEKYGSGWASSYAAEYDPDDAGRWYGGCAVDNQAFFDANGYALESLKVFRLVREGNIVENSPNAF
;
A
#
# COMPACT_ATOMS: atom_id res chain seq x y z
N MET A 1 17.02 -13.05 10.62
CA MET A 1 16.50 -14.17 9.86
C MET A 1 15.26 -14.65 10.61
N VAL A 2 14.13 -14.00 10.35
CA VAL A 2 12.83 -14.43 10.88
C VAL A 2 12.16 -15.15 9.72
N VAL A 3 12.24 -16.47 9.77
CA VAL A 3 11.50 -17.35 8.87
C VAL A 3 10.05 -17.28 9.29
N VAL A 4 9.20 -16.65 8.48
CA VAL A 4 7.75 -16.83 8.61
C VAL A 4 7.42 -18.24 8.13
N THR A 5 7.41 -19.17 9.04
CA THR A 5 6.94 -20.54 8.79
C THR A 5 5.43 -20.49 8.80
N ILE A 6 4.82 -20.44 7.64
CA ILE A 6 3.36 -20.67 7.49
C ILE A 6 3.12 -22.14 7.80
N PHE A 7 2.53 -22.41 8.94
CA PHE A 7 2.03 -23.74 9.27
C PHE A 7 0.80 -24.05 8.42
N THR A 8 0.96 -24.88 7.41
CA THR A 8 -0.13 -25.51 6.68
C THR A 8 -0.73 -26.60 7.55
N THR A 9 -1.74 -26.28 8.32
CA THR A 9 -2.72 -27.26 8.79
C THR A 9 -3.89 -27.17 7.82
N ALA A 10 -3.96 -28.11 6.88
CA ALA A 10 -5.18 -28.34 6.09
C ALA A 10 -6.27 -28.80 7.04
N CYS A 11 -7.06 -27.87 7.55
CA CYS A 11 -8.33 -28.18 8.22
C CYS A 11 -9.42 -28.25 7.16
N ASN A 12 -9.89 -29.46 6.89
CA ASN A 12 -11.19 -29.69 6.27
C ASN A 12 -12.28 -29.09 7.16
N ILE A 13 -12.72 -27.88 6.85
CA ILE A 13 -13.88 -27.29 7.52
C ILE A 13 -15.06 -27.40 6.58
N ASN A 14 -15.89 -28.43 6.81
CA ASN A 14 -17.27 -28.47 6.32
C ASN A 14 -18.06 -27.35 7.01
N ARG A 15 -18.25 -26.22 6.32
CA ARG A 15 -19.14 -25.15 6.77
C ARG A 15 -20.55 -25.42 6.23
N PRO A 16 -21.61 -25.35 7.04
CA PRO A 16 -22.98 -25.46 6.53
C PRO A 16 -23.32 -24.20 5.68
N PRO A 17 -24.11 -24.36 4.60
CA PRO A 17 -24.53 -23.25 3.76
C PRO A 17 -25.48 -22.33 4.53
N GLY A 18 -25.25 -21.00 4.45
CA GLY A 18 -26.19 -19.97 4.91
C GLY A 18 -25.97 -19.51 6.36
N GLN A 19 -24.82 -18.96 6.68
CA GLN A 19 -24.75 -18.00 7.79
C GLN A 19 -24.72 -16.60 7.19
N ASP A 20 -25.86 -15.91 7.34
CA ASP A 20 -25.93 -14.47 7.12
C ASP A 20 -24.79 -13.78 7.89
N VAL A 21 -23.96 -13.02 7.21
CA VAL A 21 -23.05 -12.07 7.86
C VAL A 21 -23.97 -11.17 8.70
N PRO A 22 -23.78 -11.04 10.02
CA PRO A 22 -24.64 -10.19 10.82
C PRO A 22 -24.62 -8.79 10.21
N ALA A 23 -25.80 -8.29 9.82
CA ALA A 23 -25.94 -6.87 9.47
C ALA A 23 -25.38 -6.05 10.63
N VAL A 24 -24.32 -5.30 10.36
CA VAL A 24 -23.70 -4.41 11.36
C VAL A 24 -24.80 -3.43 11.75
N THR A 25 -25.28 -3.54 12.98
CA THR A 25 -26.14 -2.51 13.57
C THR A 25 -25.37 -1.21 13.54
N SER A 26 -25.98 -0.13 13.05
CA SER A 26 -25.41 1.20 12.92
C SER A 26 -25.09 1.81 14.29
N ASP A 27 -24.00 1.33 14.91
CA ASP A 27 -23.38 2.10 15.98
C ASP A 27 -22.64 3.26 15.31
N THR A 28 -23.02 4.46 15.69
CA THR A 28 -22.47 5.70 15.13
C THR A 28 -20.97 5.70 15.29
N LEU A 29 -20.22 5.68 14.18
CA LEU A 29 -18.76 5.75 14.20
C LEU A 29 -18.34 7.00 14.97
N HIS A 30 -17.45 6.85 15.93
CA HIS A 30 -16.90 7.97 16.71
C HIS A 30 -15.42 8.18 16.36
N VAL A 31 -15.13 9.35 15.79
CA VAL A 31 -13.76 9.78 15.46
C VAL A 31 -13.54 11.20 16.01
N GLU A 32 -12.63 11.31 16.97
CA GLU A 32 -12.20 12.61 17.46
C GLU A 32 -11.37 13.32 16.39
N LYS A 33 -11.62 14.61 16.24
CA LYS A 33 -10.81 15.47 15.38
C LYS A 33 -9.34 15.39 15.77
N VAL A 34 -8.46 15.41 14.77
CA VAL A 34 -7.03 15.60 14.96
C VAL A 34 -6.75 17.09 14.94
N ASP A 35 -6.36 17.63 16.10
CA ASP A 35 -6.07 19.06 16.23
C ASP A 35 -4.83 19.43 15.40
N ASN A 36 -4.82 20.67 14.89
CA ASN A 36 -3.71 21.23 14.11
C ASN A 36 -3.29 20.41 12.87
N LEU A 37 -4.18 19.56 12.35
CA LEU A 37 -3.88 18.81 11.12
C LEU A 37 -3.67 19.78 9.94
N PRO A 38 -2.47 19.86 9.33
CA PRO A 38 -2.19 20.76 8.22
C PRO A 38 -3.18 20.55 7.06
N GLU A 39 -3.54 21.62 6.36
CA GLU A 39 -4.47 21.54 5.24
C GLU A 39 -3.93 20.63 4.12
N ASP A 40 -2.61 20.68 3.88
CA ASP A 40 -1.87 19.90 2.90
C ASP A 40 -1.39 18.54 3.42
N PHE A 41 -1.79 18.13 4.64
CA PHE A 41 -1.45 16.81 5.17
C PHE A 41 -2.02 15.71 4.27
N ILE A 42 -1.17 14.77 3.88
CA ILE A 42 -1.54 13.68 2.97
C ILE A 42 -2.38 12.64 3.71
N LEU A 43 -3.60 12.45 3.23
CA LEU A 43 -4.49 11.37 3.59
C LEU A 43 -4.61 10.48 2.35
N GLY A 44 -3.75 9.48 2.26
CA GLY A 44 -3.58 8.68 1.05
C GLY A 44 -4.14 7.27 1.17
N MET A 45 -4.35 6.64 0.01
CA MET A 45 -4.76 5.25 -0.08
C MET A 45 -4.11 4.57 -1.28
N ASP A 46 -3.56 3.36 -1.09
CA ASP A 46 -3.15 2.48 -2.19
C ASP A 46 -4.40 1.80 -2.79
N THR A 47 -4.49 1.78 -4.11
CA THR A 47 -5.65 1.25 -4.84
C THR A 47 -5.22 0.46 -6.08
N SER A 48 -4.04 -0.13 -6.05
CA SER A 48 -3.39 -0.74 -7.21
C SER A 48 -4.19 -1.88 -7.84
N CYS A 49 -5.00 -2.59 -7.04
CA CYS A 49 -5.80 -3.73 -7.51
C CYS A 49 -7.15 -3.34 -8.16
N VAL A 50 -7.59 -2.09 -8.08
CA VAL A 50 -8.91 -1.66 -8.58
C VAL A 50 -9.20 -2.06 -10.03
N PRO A 51 -8.30 -1.87 -11.03
CA PRO A 51 -8.61 -2.26 -12.41
C PRO A 51 -8.86 -3.77 -12.56
N ALA A 52 -8.09 -4.61 -11.85
CA ALA A 52 -8.27 -6.06 -11.89
C ALA A 52 -9.60 -6.49 -11.24
N LEU A 53 -9.99 -5.84 -10.14
CA LEU A 53 -11.26 -6.10 -9.46
C LEU A 53 -12.45 -5.69 -10.34
N GLU A 54 -12.42 -4.51 -10.93
CA GLU A 54 -13.46 -4.04 -11.85
C GLU A 54 -13.57 -4.93 -13.11
N ALA A 55 -12.44 -5.45 -13.61
CA ALA A 55 -12.44 -6.44 -14.70
C ALA A 55 -13.09 -7.77 -14.31
N CYS A 56 -13.10 -8.13 -13.02
CA CYS A 56 -13.87 -9.25 -12.49
C CYS A 56 -15.36 -8.95 -12.32
N GLY A 57 -15.79 -7.70 -12.53
CA GLY A 57 -17.17 -7.26 -12.32
C GLY A 57 -17.45 -6.71 -10.92
N VAL A 58 -16.44 -6.50 -10.08
CA VAL A 58 -16.58 -5.80 -8.80
C VAL A 58 -17.09 -4.38 -9.05
N LYS A 59 -18.03 -3.94 -8.23
CA LYS A 59 -18.60 -2.60 -8.22
C LYS A 59 -18.44 -1.99 -6.84
N TYR A 60 -18.34 -0.67 -6.78
CA TYR A 60 -18.27 0.05 -5.52
C TYR A 60 -19.52 0.90 -5.34
N TYR A 61 -19.99 0.94 -4.10
CA TYR A 61 -21.19 1.66 -3.69
C TYR A 61 -20.84 2.63 -2.58
N ASP A 62 -21.34 3.84 -2.65
CA ASP A 62 -21.16 4.84 -1.61
C ASP A 62 -21.99 4.53 -0.34
N HIS A 63 -21.93 5.43 0.65
CA HIS A 63 -22.66 5.25 1.91
C HIS A 63 -24.18 5.29 1.77
N ASP A 64 -24.70 5.80 0.65
CA ASP A 64 -26.14 5.81 0.35
C ASP A 64 -26.55 4.55 -0.46
N GLY A 65 -25.60 3.68 -0.80
CA GLY A 65 -25.80 2.45 -1.56
C GLY A 65 -25.88 2.68 -3.07
N GLU A 66 -25.47 3.86 -3.56
CA GLU A 66 -25.44 4.16 -4.98
C GLU A 66 -24.12 3.69 -5.63
N GLU A 67 -24.23 2.99 -6.77
CA GLU A 67 -23.06 2.58 -7.56
C GLU A 67 -22.30 3.84 -8.02
N THR A 68 -21.06 3.99 -7.57
CA THR A 68 -20.27 5.21 -7.75
C THR A 68 -18.82 4.85 -8.08
N ASP A 69 -18.15 5.68 -8.88
CA ASP A 69 -16.71 5.55 -9.13
C ASP A 69 -15.95 5.54 -7.80
N VAL A 70 -15.15 4.51 -7.55
CA VAL A 70 -14.44 4.35 -6.27
C VAL A 70 -13.58 5.58 -5.92
N TYR A 71 -12.96 6.23 -6.91
CA TYR A 71 -12.16 7.44 -6.68
C TYR A 71 -13.01 8.66 -6.28
N GLU A 72 -14.25 8.72 -6.74
CA GLU A 72 -15.22 9.71 -6.27
C GLU A 72 -15.60 9.45 -4.81
N ILE A 73 -15.86 8.19 -4.45
CA ILE A 73 -16.15 7.80 -3.06
C ILE A 73 -14.98 8.18 -2.14
N LEU A 74 -13.75 7.84 -2.54
CA LEU A 74 -12.54 8.15 -1.77
C LEU A 74 -12.35 9.66 -1.57
N SER A 75 -12.46 10.44 -2.65
CA SER A 75 -12.34 11.91 -2.60
C SER A 75 -13.40 12.55 -1.68
N ARG A 76 -14.66 12.12 -1.78
CA ARG A 76 -15.75 12.58 -0.89
C ARG A 76 -15.50 12.25 0.59
N ASN A 77 -14.73 11.21 0.87
CA ASN A 77 -14.33 10.80 2.22
C ASN A 77 -13.01 11.43 2.70
N GLY A 78 -12.42 12.36 1.94
CA GLY A 78 -11.26 13.14 2.38
C GLY A 78 -9.90 12.59 1.95
N ILE A 79 -9.85 11.52 1.16
CA ILE A 79 -8.61 11.07 0.51
C ILE A 79 -8.17 12.13 -0.50
N ASN A 80 -6.90 12.52 -0.44
CA ASN A 80 -6.31 13.54 -1.32
C ASN A 80 -5.12 13.05 -2.13
N TYR A 81 -4.71 11.79 -1.91
CA TYR A 81 -3.63 11.13 -2.63
C TYR A 81 -3.96 9.66 -2.89
N ILE A 82 -3.62 9.18 -4.08
CA ILE A 82 -3.67 7.76 -4.42
C ILE A 82 -2.24 7.24 -4.60
N ARG A 83 -1.91 6.11 -4.01
CA ARG A 83 -0.66 5.39 -4.24
C ARG A 83 -0.91 4.23 -5.19
N VAL A 84 0.00 4.02 -6.14
CA VAL A 84 -0.06 2.88 -7.07
C VAL A 84 1.32 2.23 -7.19
N ARG A 85 1.35 0.91 -7.15
CA ARG A 85 2.53 0.12 -7.49
C ARG A 85 2.74 0.14 -9.00
N VAL A 86 4.01 0.11 -9.41
CA VAL A 86 4.40 -0.11 -10.81
C VAL A 86 5.50 -1.15 -10.86
N TRP A 87 5.18 -2.28 -11.48
CA TRP A 87 6.12 -3.36 -11.79
C TRP A 87 6.60 -3.21 -13.23
N ASN A 88 7.78 -3.78 -13.54
CA ASN A 88 8.39 -3.57 -14.85
C ASN A 88 7.63 -4.32 -15.95
N ASP A 89 7.40 -5.62 -15.76
CA ASP A 89 6.67 -6.47 -16.70
C ASP A 89 5.99 -7.62 -15.93
N PRO A 90 4.78 -7.40 -15.38
CA PRO A 90 4.09 -8.37 -14.52
C PRO A 90 3.38 -9.48 -15.29
N TYR A 91 4.00 -9.97 -16.37
CA TYR A 91 3.41 -10.98 -17.24
C TYR A 91 4.41 -12.09 -17.57
N ASP A 92 3.90 -13.33 -17.76
CA ASP A 92 4.70 -14.43 -18.27
C ASP A 92 5.02 -14.25 -19.77
N SER A 93 5.86 -15.13 -20.31
CA SER A 93 6.26 -15.12 -21.72
C SER A 93 5.11 -15.32 -22.72
N GLN A 94 3.90 -15.66 -22.25
CA GLN A 94 2.68 -15.83 -23.03
C GLN A 94 1.68 -14.66 -22.84
N GLY A 95 2.02 -13.71 -21.98
CA GLY A 95 1.19 -12.54 -21.66
C GLY A 95 0.13 -12.78 -20.59
N ASN A 96 0.26 -13.84 -19.79
CA ASN A 96 -0.61 -14.05 -18.63
C ASN A 96 -0.08 -13.26 -17.43
N GLY A 97 -0.97 -12.56 -16.73
CA GLY A 97 -0.61 -11.71 -15.59
C GLY A 97 -0.22 -12.49 -14.34
N TYR A 98 0.74 -11.95 -13.58
CA TYR A 98 1.23 -12.57 -12.34
C TYR A 98 0.28 -12.43 -11.15
N GLY A 99 -0.76 -11.59 -11.23
CA GLY A 99 -1.68 -11.30 -10.15
C GLY A 99 -1.33 -10.02 -9.38
N GLY A 100 -1.90 -9.85 -8.20
CA GLY A 100 -1.68 -8.63 -7.39
C GLY A 100 -2.08 -7.34 -8.09
N GLY A 101 -3.08 -7.40 -8.99
CA GLY A 101 -3.52 -6.28 -9.82
C GLY A 101 -2.79 -6.15 -11.16
N ASN A 102 -1.81 -7.01 -11.48
CA ASN A 102 -0.98 -6.89 -12.69
C ASN A 102 -0.48 -5.45 -12.91
N CYS A 103 0.16 -4.92 -11.88
CA CYS A 103 0.44 -3.49 -11.68
C CYS A 103 1.49 -2.93 -12.67
N ASP A 104 1.16 -2.82 -13.94
CA ASP A 104 1.97 -2.18 -14.96
C ASP A 104 1.68 -0.65 -15.07
N ILE A 105 2.36 0.00 -15.99
CA ILE A 105 2.20 1.44 -16.21
C ILE A 105 0.81 1.80 -16.75
N GLU A 106 0.18 0.95 -17.54
CA GLU A 106 -1.15 1.19 -18.09
C GLU A 106 -2.21 1.20 -17.00
N ASN A 107 -2.09 0.29 -16.02
CA ASN A 107 -2.91 0.33 -14.82
C ASN A 107 -2.68 1.61 -14.01
N ALA A 108 -1.42 2.01 -13.83
CA ALA A 108 -1.10 3.25 -13.12
C ALA A 108 -1.67 4.49 -13.83
N ILE A 109 -1.63 4.54 -15.16
CA ILE A 109 -2.25 5.60 -15.98
C ILE A 109 -3.77 5.60 -15.80
N ALA A 110 -4.42 4.45 -15.88
CA ALA A 110 -5.86 4.33 -15.71
C ALA A 110 -6.32 4.84 -14.34
N ILE A 111 -5.64 4.42 -13.28
CA ILE A 111 -5.87 4.86 -11.90
C ILE A 111 -5.59 6.37 -11.77
N GLY A 112 -4.42 6.82 -12.21
CA GLY A 112 -3.98 8.20 -12.08
C GLY A 112 -4.90 9.21 -12.76
N LYS A 113 -5.43 8.89 -13.94
CA LYS A 113 -6.44 9.74 -14.62
C LYS A 113 -7.71 9.89 -13.80
N ARG A 114 -8.19 8.81 -13.18
CA ARG A 114 -9.38 8.85 -12.33
C ARG A 114 -9.10 9.63 -11.04
N ALA A 115 -7.96 9.39 -10.38
CA ALA A 115 -7.54 10.15 -9.21
C ALA A 115 -7.48 11.66 -9.51
N THR A 116 -6.81 12.04 -10.60
CA THR A 116 -6.69 13.44 -11.03
C THR A 116 -8.06 14.07 -11.33
N LYS A 117 -8.98 13.33 -11.97
CA LYS A 117 -10.35 13.80 -12.24
C LYS A 117 -11.09 14.22 -10.97
N TYR A 118 -10.84 13.53 -9.86
CA TYR A 118 -11.47 13.84 -8.57
C TYR A 118 -10.58 14.66 -7.63
N GLY A 119 -9.54 15.31 -8.17
CA GLY A 119 -8.69 16.28 -7.44
C GLY A 119 -7.65 15.64 -6.52
N MET A 120 -7.37 14.34 -6.67
CA MET A 120 -6.33 13.65 -5.91
C MET A 120 -5.04 13.59 -6.73
N LYS A 121 -3.91 13.69 -6.03
CA LYS A 121 -2.59 13.49 -6.63
C LYS A 121 -2.20 12.01 -6.62
N LEU A 122 -1.22 11.65 -7.46
CA LEU A 122 -0.67 10.30 -7.51
C LEU A 122 0.70 10.23 -6.82
N LEU A 123 0.88 9.21 -5.97
CA LEU A 123 2.18 8.68 -5.58
C LEU A 123 2.43 7.43 -6.41
N VAL A 124 3.48 7.46 -7.22
CA VAL A 124 3.91 6.32 -8.05
C VAL A 124 4.97 5.54 -7.29
N ASP A 125 4.71 4.28 -6.98
CA ASP A 125 5.61 3.38 -6.28
C ASP A 125 6.26 2.41 -7.26
N PHE A 126 7.48 2.73 -7.70
CA PHE A 126 8.26 1.84 -8.56
C PHE A 126 8.95 0.76 -7.75
N HIS A 127 8.55 -0.50 -7.95
CA HIS A 127 9.19 -1.66 -7.32
C HIS A 127 10.54 -2.03 -7.96
N PHE A 128 10.76 -1.71 -9.23
CA PHE A 128 11.91 -2.15 -10.03
C PHE A 128 12.10 -3.67 -9.97
N SER A 129 10.99 -4.36 -10.12
CA SER A 129 10.79 -5.80 -10.10
C SER A 129 9.62 -6.11 -11.03
N ASP A 130 9.50 -7.34 -11.52
CA ASP A 130 8.36 -7.75 -12.36
C ASP A 130 7.16 -8.21 -11.51
N PHE A 131 7.33 -8.33 -10.20
CA PHE A 131 6.30 -8.71 -9.25
C PHE A 131 6.58 -8.07 -7.88
N TRP A 132 5.95 -8.55 -6.80
CA TRP A 132 6.13 -8.02 -5.46
C TRP A 132 7.60 -7.84 -5.06
N ALA A 133 7.92 -6.68 -4.52
CA ALA A 133 9.19 -6.40 -3.86
C ALA A 133 8.94 -6.06 -2.39
N ASP A 134 9.67 -6.70 -1.49
CA ASP A 134 9.62 -6.53 -0.05
C ASP A 134 11.02 -6.75 0.56
N PRO A 135 11.23 -6.61 1.88
CA PRO A 135 12.56 -6.76 2.48
C PRO A 135 13.21 -8.13 2.28
N GLY A 136 12.41 -9.16 2.10
CA GLY A 136 12.87 -10.53 1.84
C GLY A 136 13.12 -10.81 0.37
N LYS A 137 12.58 -9.96 -0.53
CA LYS A 137 12.54 -10.25 -1.96
C LYS A 137 12.64 -8.96 -2.79
N GLN A 138 13.84 -8.66 -3.27
CA GLN A 138 14.16 -7.52 -4.13
C GLN A 138 14.73 -8.02 -5.46
N MET A 139 13.89 -8.75 -6.19
CA MET A 139 14.30 -9.43 -7.44
C MET A 139 14.47 -8.40 -8.56
N ILE A 140 15.47 -8.69 -9.41
CA ILE A 140 15.71 -7.86 -10.59
C ILE A 140 14.71 -8.23 -11.72
N PRO A 141 14.17 -7.25 -12.48
CA PRO A 141 13.36 -7.56 -13.66
C PRO A 141 14.05 -8.53 -14.62
N ILE A 142 13.30 -9.47 -15.21
CA ILE A 142 13.83 -10.49 -16.12
C ILE A 142 14.68 -9.85 -17.23
N VAL A 143 14.19 -8.76 -17.81
CA VAL A 143 14.87 -8.07 -18.92
C VAL A 143 16.23 -7.46 -18.53
N TRP A 144 16.50 -7.30 -17.22
CA TRP A 144 17.77 -6.75 -16.71
C TRP A 144 18.71 -7.79 -16.10
N GLN A 145 18.29 -9.07 -15.96
CA GLN A 145 19.06 -10.11 -15.26
C GLN A 145 20.47 -10.35 -15.82
N ASN A 146 20.65 -10.19 -17.13
CA ASN A 146 21.93 -10.39 -17.79
C ASN A 146 22.74 -9.12 -18.04
N MET A 147 22.32 -7.99 -17.45
CA MET A 147 23.02 -6.70 -17.56
C MET A 147 24.13 -6.61 -16.53
N ASP A 148 25.25 -5.99 -16.92
CA ASP A 148 26.21 -5.50 -15.93
C ASP A 148 25.59 -4.37 -15.08
N TYR A 149 26.27 -4.01 -14.00
CA TYR A 149 25.74 -3.04 -13.05
C TYR A 149 25.53 -1.65 -13.67
N ASP A 150 26.45 -1.16 -14.51
CA ASP A 150 26.34 0.17 -15.11
C ASP A 150 25.15 0.22 -16.07
N LYS A 151 24.96 -0.84 -16.86
CA LYS A 151 23.82 -0.94 -17.77
C LYS A 151 22.48 -1.06 -17.03
N LYS A 152 22.45 -1.81 -15.91
CA LYS A 152 21.28 -1.88 -15.06
C LYS A 152 20.90 -0.50 -14.50
N ARG A 153 21.88 0.26 -14.01
CA ARG A 153 21.67 1.62 -13.51
C ARG A 153 21.13 2.57 -14.60
N GLU A 154 21.70 2.50 -15.81
CA GLU A 154 21.21 3.28 -16.96
C GLU A 154 19.77 2.86 -17.35
N SER A 155 19.47 1.56 -17.33
CA SER A 155 18.13 1.03 -17.63
C SER A 155 17.10 1.47 -16.58
N LEU A 156 17.44 1.46 -15.30
CA LEU A 156 16.58 1.95 -14.23
C LEU A 156 16.26 3.43 -14.40
N TYR A 157 17.28 4.25 -14.69
CA TYR A 157 17.06 5.68 -14.99
C TYR A 157 16.13 5.86 -16.20
N ALA A 158 16.42 5.19 -17.32
CA ALA A 158 15.64 5.32 -18.55
C ALA A 158 14.20 4.84 -18.34
N TYR A 159 14.00 3.70 -17.67
CA TYR A 159 12.68 3.17 -17.34
C TYR A 159 11.89 4.18 -16.49
N THR A 160 12.46 4.69 -15.39
CA THR A 160 11.79 5.68 -14.53
C THR A 160 11.38 6.92 -15.31
N ARG A 161 12.30 7.45 -16.13
CA ARG A 161 12.04 8.61 -16.99
C ARG A 161 10.88 8.37 -17.95
N ASP A 162 10.93 7.25 -18.67
CA ASP A 162 9.98 6.95 -19.74
C ASP A 162 8.57 6.64 -19.17
N GLN A 163 8.49 5.92 -18.04
CA GLN A 163 7.23 5.65 -17.38
C GLN A 163 6.59 6.93 -16.80
N LEU A 164 7.39 7.81 -16.19
CA LEU A 164 6.89 9.10 -15.70
C LEU A 164 6.42 9.98 -16.86
N GLN A 165 7.14 10.00 -17.97
CA GLN A 165 6.70 10.76 -19.15
C GLN A 165 5.33 10.28 -19.65
N MET A 166 5.09 8.96 -19.68
CA MET A 166 3.79 8.41 -20.06
C MET A 166 2.66 8.89 -19.13
N LEU A 167 2.89 8.93 -17.83
CA LEU A 167 1.92 9.45 -16.85
C LEU A 167 1.62 10.94 -17.08
N ILE A 168 2.66 11.75 -17.28
CA ILE A 168 2.50 13.20 -17.53
C ILE A 168 1.77 13.45 -18.86
N ASP A 169 2.15 12.74 -19.93
CA ASP A 169 1.50 12.85 -21.24
C ASP A 169 0.02 12.44 -21.19
N ALA A 170 -0.32 11.51 -20.29
CA ALA A 170 -1.69 11.10 -20.01
C ALA A 170 -2.49 12.11 -19.16
N GLY A 171 -1.87 13.17 -18.65
CA GLY A 171 -2.49 14.22 -17.85
C GLY A 171 -2.69 13.83 -16.38
N VAL A 172 -1.87 12.91 -15.85
CA VAL A 172 -1.90 12.50 -14.43
C VAL A 172 -1.20 13.53 -13.56
N ASP A 173 -1.80 13.95 -12.45
CA ASP A 173 -1.19 14.82 -11.44
C ASP A 173 -0.25 14.00 -10.53
N VAL A 174 1.00 13.83 -10.96
CA VAL A 174 2.02 13.12 -10.18
C VAL A 174 2.59 14.05 -9.11
N GLY A 175 2.23 13.79 -7.86
CA GLY A 175 2.69 14.60 -6.72
C GLY A 175 3.88 14.01 -5.96
N MET A 176 4.10 12.69 -6.06
CA MET A 176 5.22 12.01 -5.39
C MET A 176 5.63 10.76 -6.17
N VAL A 177 6.92 10.44 -6.13
CA VAL A 177 7.46 9.20 -6.71
C VAL A 177 8.30 8.48 -5.67
N GLN A 178 7.98 7.24 -5.41
CA GLN A 178 8.70 6.35 -4.52
C GLN A 178 9.68 5.50 -5.32
N ILE A 179 10.95 5.55 -4.98
CA ILE A 179 12.03 4.82 -5.63
C ILE A 179 12.33 3.55 -4.84
N GLY A 180 11.73 2.46 -5.26
CA GLY A 180 11.78 1.17 -4.59
C GLY A 180 10.77 1.02 -3.46
N ASN A 181 10.35 -0.23 -3.21
CA ASN A 181 9.46 -0.59 -2.12
C ASN A 181 10.21 -1.37 -1.05
N GLU A 182 10.15 -0.90 0.21
CA GLU A 182 10.72 -1.54 1.40
C GLU A 182 12.18 -2.02 1.23
N THR A 183 13.03 -1.13 0.73
CA THR A 183 14.38 -1.44 0.25
C THR A 183 15.40 -1.75 1.34
N ASN A 184 15.03 -1.99 2.54
CA ASN A 184 15.79 -2.17 3.79
C ASN A 184 17.31 -2.42 3.69
N GLY A 185 17.75 -3.35 2.90
CA GLY A 185 19.17 -3.67 2.70
C GLY A 185 19.41 -4.35 1.36
N ALA A 186 18.41 -4.29 0.49
CA ALA A 186 18.46 -4.80 -0.87
C ALA A 186 17.62 -3.93 -1.80
N PHE A 187 17.95 -3.90 -3.10
CA PHE A 187 17.20 -3.15 -4.09
C PHE A 187 17.55 -3.62 -5.49
N CYS A 188 16.55 -3.98 -6.29
CA CYS A 188 16.71 -4.36 -7.71
C CYS A 188 17.87 -5.36 -7.93
N GLY A 189 17.86 -6.45 -7.16
CA GLY A 189 18.89 -7.51 -7.23
C GLY A 189 20.22 -7.18 -6.55
N GLU A 190 20.44 -5.96 -6.03
CA GLU A 190 21.62 -5.62 -5.23
C GLU A 190 21.36 -5.87 -3.74
N SER A 191 22.42 -6.22 -3.00
CA SER A 191 22.35 -6.48 -1.56
C SER A 191 23.46 -5.78 -0.81
N SER A 192 23.11 -5.17 0.31
CA SER A 192 24.06 -4.53 1.23
C SER A 192 25.00 -5.54 1.92
N SER A 193 24.66 -6.81 1.91
CA SER A 193 25.45 -7.88 2.53
C SER A 193 26.75 -8.22 1.80
N VAL A 194 26.91 -7.73 0.56
CA VAL A 194 28.12 -7.94 -0.24
C VAL A 194 29.00 -6.69 -0.26
N PRO A 195 30.33 -6.83 -0.48
CA PRO A 195 31.23 -5.67 -0.56
C PRO A 195 30.79 -4.65 -1.61
N GLY A 196 30.64 -3.40 -1.19
CA GLY A 196 30.18 -2.31 -2.06
C GLY A 196 28.67 -2.30 -2.34
N GLY A 197 27.88 -3.18 -1.70
CA GLY A 197 26.45 -3.30 -1.93
C GLY A 197 25.68 -2.00 -1.62
N TRP A 198 25.94 -1.38 -0.47
CA TRP A 198 25.31 -0.10 -0.15
C TRP A 198 25.58 0.97 -1.22
N LYS A 199 26.80 1.05 -1.75
CA LYS A 199 27.11 1.99 -2.83
C LYS A 199 26.22 1.74 -4.05
N ARG A 200 26.12 0.49 -4.50
CA ARG A 200 25.29 0.15 -5.66
C ARG A 200 23.81 0.41 -5.43
N ILE A 201 23.27 0.08 -4.26
CA ILE A 201 21.89 0.40 -3.91
C ILE A 201 21.65 1.91 -3.98
N MET A 202 22.48 2.71 -3.34
CA MET A 202 22.31 4.17 -3.31
C MET A 202 22.50 4.82 -4.69
N GLU A 203 23.38 4.30 -5.53
CA GLU A 203 23.53 4.75 -6.91
C GLU A 203 22.30 4.43 -7.79
N LEU A 204 21.65 3.27 -7.57
CA LEU A 204 20.39 2.93 -8.24
C LEU A 204 19.25 3.85 -7.79
N ILE A 205 19.11 4.09 -6.48
CA ILE A 205 18.12 5.05 -5.95
C ILE A 205 18.36 6.45 -6.53
N SER A 206 19.64 6.89 -6.58
CA SER A 206 20.01 8.19 -7.17
C SER A 206 19.69 8.27 -8.66
N ALA A 207 19.80 7.16 -9.40
CA ALA A 207 19.44 7.13 -10.82
C ALA A 207 17.92 7.33 -11.02
N GLY A 208 17.10 6.67 -10.20
CA GLY A 208 15.64 6.88 -10.19
C GLY A 208 15.29 8.32 -9.81
N SER A 209 15.85 8.83 -8.72
CA SER A 209 15.62 10.21 -8.27
C SER A 209 15.97 11.23 -9.37
N LYS A 210 17.11 11.06 -10.05
CA LYS A 210 17.50 11.94 -11.17
C LYS A 210 16.44 11.97 -12.27
N ALA A 211 15.85 10.83 -12.62
CA ALA A 211 14.79 10.77 -13.62
C ALA A 211 13.53 11.53 -13.16
N VAL A 212 13.16 11.38 -11.87
CA VAL A 212 12.03 12.15 -11.29
C VAL A 212 12.28 13.65 -11.40
N ARG A 213 13.46 14.14 -10.99
CA ARG A 213 13.79 15.58 -11.06
C ARG A 213 13.76 16.12 -12.49
N GLU A 214 14.04 15.29 -13.48
CA GLU A 214 14.02 15.68 -14.89
C GLU A 214 12.59 15.79 -15.44
N ILE A 215 11.71 14.84 -15.10
CA ILE A 215 10.37 14.75 -15.72
C ILE A 215 9.29 15.41 -14.84
N CYS A 216 9.40 15.26 -13.53
CA CYS A 216 8.42 15.77 -12.56
C CYS A 216 9.14 16.60 -11.47
N PRO A 217 9.76 17.76 -11.80
CA PRO A 217 10.60 18.52 -10.87
C PRO A 217 9.86 18.98 -9.61
N GLU A 218 8.54 19.13 -9.66
CA GLU A 218 7.69 19.53 -8.53
C GLU A 218 7.25 18.34 -7.66
N ALA A 219 7.40 17.10 -8.14
CA ALA A 219 7.03 15.92 -7.38
C ALA A 219 8.05 15.64 -6.28
N LEU A 220 7.56 15.19 -5.11
CA LEU A 220 8.43 14.74 -4.04
C LEU A 220 9.06 13.38 -4.41
N VAL A 221 10.35 13.21 -4.08
CA VAL A 221 11.04 11.91 -4.18
C VAL A 221 11.02 11.25 -2.82
N ALA A 222 10.42 10.07 -2.74
CA ALA A 222 10.38 9.25 -1.53
C ALA A 222 11.30 8.03 -1.64
N VAL A 223 11.93 7.67 -0.53
CA VAL A 223 12.61 6.39 -0.30
C VAL A 223 11.86 5.63 0.78
N HIS A 224 11.70 4.31 0.64
CA HIS A 224 10.79 3.54 1.48
C HIS A 224 11.49 2.37 2.18
N PHE A 225 11.28 2.29 3.50
CA PHE A 225 11.81 1.26 4.38
C PHE A 225 10.69 0.72 5.28
N THR A 226 10.93 -0.42 5.90
CA THR A 226 10.01 -1.03 6.88
C THR A 226 10.75 -1.55 8.11
N ASN A 227 9.99 -1.98 9.12
CA ASN A 227 10.44 -2.41 10.43
C ASN A 227 10.98 -1.26 11.31
N PRO A 228 10.17 -0.21 11.58
CA PRO A 228 10.60 0.94 12.40
C PRO A 228 10.93 0.58 13.85
N GLU A 229 10.54 -0.60 14.34
CA GLU A 229 10.96 -1.15 15.62
C GLU A 229 12.47 -1.45 15.67
N ASN A 230 13.11 -1.65 14.51
CA ASN A 230 14.55 -1.82 14.35
C ASN A 230 15.25 -0.46 14.17
N VAL A 231 15.28 0.33 15.23
CA VAL A 231 15.77 1.73 15.22
C VAL A 231 17.18 1.87 14.63
N ASP A 232 18.10 0.97 14.98
CA ASP A 232 19.48 0.99 14.47
C ASP A 232 19.54 0.79 12.94
N SER A 233 18.63 -0.01 12.40
CA SER A 233 18.51 -0.21 10.95
C SER A 233 18.07 1.08 10.25
N TYR A 234 17.09 1.80 10.80
CA TYR A 234 16.63 3.08 10.28
C TYR A 234 17.75 4.13 10.27
N PHE A 235 18.53 4.22 11.33
CA PHE A 235 19.71 5.11 11.34
C PHE A 235 20.77 4.67 10.34
N SER A 236 20.94 3.38 10.11
CA SER A 236 21.84 2.87 9.08
C SER A 236 21.37 3.27 7.67
N TYR A 237 20.06 3.18 7.39
CA TYR A 237 19.49 3.62 6.09
C TYR A 237 19.71 5.11 5.87
N GLY A 238 19.31 5.95 6.83
CA GLY A 238 19.52 7.40 6.77
C GLY A 238 20.98 7.80 6.60
N LYS A 239 21.88 7.12 7.34
CA LYS A 239 23.32 7.34 7.21
C LYS A 239 23.88 7.02 5.82
N ASN A 240 23.42 5.93 5.19
CA ASN A 240 23.84 5.57 3.86
C ASN A 240 23.30 6.54 2.80
N LEU A 241 22.03 6.95 2.91
CA LEU A 241 21.44 7.97 2.04
C LEU A 241 22.25 9.28 2.09
N GLU A 242 22.62 9.73 3.29
CA GLU A 242 23.45 10.93 3.48
C GLU A 242 24.87 10.74 2.95
N TYR A 243 25.54 9.64 3.31
CA TYR A 243 26.93 9.37 2.93
C TYR A 243 27.14 9.32 1.40
N TYR A 244 26.17 8.71 0.68
CA TYR A 244 26.19 8.63 -0.77
C TYR A 244 25.47 9.79 -1.46
N GLN A 245 25.02 10.79 -0.69
CA GLN A 245 24.39 12.02 -1.19
C GLN A 245 23.19 11.77 -2.10
N VAL A 246 22.34 10.82 -1.72
CA VAL A 246 21.09 10.54 -2.43
C VAL A 246 20.17 11.76 -2.33
N ASP A 247 19.69 12.23 -3.47
CA ASP A 247 18.70 13.32 -3.54
C ASP A 247 17.30 12.74 -3.33
N TYR A 248 16.70 13.02 -2.16
CA TYR A 248 15.32 12.65 -1.81
C TYR A 248 14.71 13.68 -0.88
N ASP A 249 13.37 13.73 -0.83
CA ASP A 249 12.63 14.66 0.01
C ASP A 249 12.02 13.96 1.23
N VAL A 250 11.55 12.72 1.06
CA VAL A 250 10.73 12.01 2.03
C VAL A 250 11.35 10.67 2.39
N PHE A 251 11.57 10.45 3.68
CA PHE A 251 11.86 9.13 4.23
C PHE A 251 10.53 8.48 4.64
N ALA A 252 10.12 7.45 3.92
CA ALA A 252 8.85 6.78 4.11
C ALA A 252 9.03 5.46 4.88
N SER A 253 8.04 5.11 5.70
CA SER A 253 8.01 3.90 6.52
C SER A 253 6.70 3.14 6.34
N SER A 254 6.75 1.82 6.23
CA SER A 254 5.59 0.99 6.56
C SER A 254 5.39 0.98 8.08
N TYR A 255 4.13 1.00 8.50
CA TYR A 255 3.75 0.78 9.89
C TYR A 255 2.50 -0.09 9.97
N TYR A 256 2.71 -1.35 10.31
CA TYR A 256 1.63 -2.28 10.59
C TYR A 256 1.64 -2.59 12.09
N PRO A 257 0.57 -2.24 12.83
CA PRO A 257 0.56 -2.36 14.30
C PRO A 257 0.75 -3.79 14.80
N TYR A 258 0.53 -4.75 13.94
CA TYR A 258 0.70 -6.18 14.24
C TYR A 258 2.17 -6.57 14.49
N TRP A 259 3.14 -5.86 13.87
CA TRP A 259 4.56 -6.26 13.84
C TRP A 259 5.53 -5.14 14.19
N HIS A 260 5.16 -3.88 13.94
CA HIS A 260 6.10 -2.75 13.89
C HIS A 260 6.16 -1.93 15.20
N GLY A 261 5.78 -2.54 16.31
CA GLY A 261 5.88 -1.91 17.62
C GLY A 261 4.81 -0.85 17.88
N THR A 262 5.12 0.12 18.74
CA THR A 262 4.16 1.13 19.19
C THR A 262 4.18 2.40 18.34
N LEU A 263 3.10 3.17 18.40
CA LEU A 263 3.03 4.52 17.80
C LEU A 263 4.06 5.47 18.44
N ASP A 264 4.39 5.30 19.72
CA ASP A 264 5.45 6.08 20.37
C ASP A 264 6.82 5.83 19.75
N ASN A 265 7.15 4.57 19.48
CA ASN A 265 8.39 4.20 18.79
C ASN A 265 8.41 4.76 17.36
N LEU A 266 7.31 4.63 16.63
CA LEU A 266 7.18 5.18 15.28
C LEU A 266 7.43 6.69 15.25
N ALA A 267 6.76 7.44 16.16
CA ALA A 267 6.93 8.88 16.28
C ALA A 267 8.38 9.26 16.58
N GLN A 268 9.02 8.54 17.50
CA GLN A 268 10.40 8.82 17.90
C GLN A 268 11.38 8.55 16.78
N VAL A 269 11.34 7.37 16.15
CA VAL A 269 12.32 7.01 15.11
C VAL A 269 12.18 7.89 13.87
N LEU A 270 10.96 8.22 13.45
CA LEU A 270 10.76 9.11 12.31
C LEU A 270 11.15 10.57 12.64
N SER A 271 10.88 11.03 13.87
CA SER A 271 11.35 12.36 14.30
C SER A 271 12.87 12.46 14.31
N ASP A 272 13.56 11.42 14.78
CA ASP A 272 15.03 11.38 14.80
C ASP A 272 15.61 11.39 13.40
N ILE A 273 15.01 10.67 12.44
CA ILE A 273 15.38 10.71 11.03
C ILE A 273 15.17 12.12 10.46
N ALA A 274 13.99 12.71 10.66
CA ALA A 274 13.66 14.03 10.16
C ALA A 274 14.62 15.10 10.69
N GLN A 275 14.89 15.09 12.00
CA GLN A 275 15.79 16.07 12.63
C GLN A 275 17.24 15.89 12.22
N ARG A 276 17.70 14.63 12.11
CA ARG A 276 19.12 14.35 11.78
C ARG A 276 19.46 14.67 10.34
N TYR A 277 18.57 14.39 9.42
CA TYR A 277 18.83 14.48 7.98
C TYR A 277 18.08 15.63 7.29
N GLY A 278 17.25 16.39 8.03
CA GLY A 278 16.49 17.52 7.48
C GLY A 278 15.46 17.10 6.43
N LYS A 279 14.85 15.93 6.61
CA LYS A 279 13.91 15.34 5.64
C LYS A 279 12.48 15.34 6.16
N LYS A 280 11.53 15.31 5.24
CA LYS A 280 10.15 14.97 5.55
C LYS A 280 10.04 13.48 5.84
N VAL A 281 9.03 13.08 6.63
CA VAL A 281 8.77 11.67 6.92
C VAL A 281 7.28 11.37 6.74
N MET A 282 6.94 10.14 6.38
CA MET A 282 5.56 9.71 6.24
C MET A 282 5.40 8.21 6.55
N VAL A 283 4.17 7.79 6.79
CA VAL A 283 3.78 6.38 6.71
C VAL A 283 3.31 6.10 5.29
N ALA A 284 4.06 5.27 4.56
CA ALA A 284 3.72 4.87 3.19
C ALA A 284 2.73 3.73 3.15
N GLU A 285 2.68 2.92 4.21
CA GLU A 285 1.77 1.79 4.33
C GLU A 285 1.32 1.57 5.76
N THR A 286 0.02 1.45 5.95
CA THR A 286 -0.61 0.92 7.16
C THR A 286 -1.93 0.26 6.78
N SER A 287 -2.38 -0.72 7.54
CA SER A 287 -3.72 -1.29 7.40
C SER A 287 -4.21 -1.90 8.69
N TYR A 288 -5.51 -2.12 8.81
CA TYR A 288 -6.10 -2.78 9.97
C TYR A 288 -7.40 -3.50 9.61
N ALA A 289 -7.59 -4.71 10.15
CA ALA A 289 -8.78 -5.49 9.89
C ALA A 289 -10.03 -4.91 10.58
N TYR A 290 -11.13 -4.77 9.83
CA TYR A 290 -12.42 -4.41 10.38
C TYR A 290 -13.23 -5.65 10.81
N THR A 291 -12.80 -6.84 10.41
CA THR A 291 -13.41 -8.13 10.73
C THR A 291 -12.36 -9.23 10.71
N ALA A 292 -12.64 -10.37 11.35
CA ALA A 292 -11.83 -11.58 11.23
C ALA A 292 -12.33 -12.54 10.13
N ALA A 293 -13.45 -12.20 9.47
CA ALA A 293 -14.02 -13.02 8.41
C ALA A 293 -13.18 -12.98 7.14
N ASP A 294 -13.19 -14.09 6.42
CA ASP A 294 -12.59 -14.28 5.11
C ASP A 294 -13.74 -14.40 4.10
N SER A 295 -13.67 -13.70 2.97
CA SER A 295 -14.75 -13.61 2.01
C SER A 295 -14.46 -14.29 0.66
N ASP A 296 -13.26 -14.84 0.43
CA ASP A 296 -12.95 -15.51 -0.85
C ASP A 296 -12.36 -16.93 -0.72
N PHE A 297 -12.36 -17.51 0.48
CA PHE A 297 -11.75 -18.80 0.82
C PHE A 297 -10.22 -18.85 0.71
N PHE A 298 -9.55 -17.74 0.50
CA PHE A 298 -8.11 -17.62 0.59
C PHE A 298 -7.74 -16.94 1.91
N ALA A 299 -7.08 -17.70 2.80
CA ALA A 299 -6.89 -17.28 4.18
C ALA A 299 -6.25 -15.90 4.32
N ASN A 300 -6.90 -15.03 5.09
CA ASN A 300 -6.38 -13.71 5.42
C ASN A 300 -5.09 -13.77 6.24
N THR A 301 -4.16 -12.85 5.97
CA THR A 301 -2.90 -12.69 6.73
C THR A 301 -3.19 -12.43 8.22
N ILE A 302 -4.25 -11.68 8.50
CA ILE A 302 -4.69 -11.35 9.86
C ILE A 302 -6.10 -11.89 10.06
N GLY A 303 -6.25 -12.83 10.99
CA GLY A 303 -7.52 -13.49 11.31
C GLY A 303 -7.86 -13.39 12.80
N GLU A 304 -8.72 -14.30 13.26
CA GLU A 304 -9.22 -14.34 14.64
C GLU A 304 -8.07 -14.34 15.67
N GLY A 305 -8.19 -13.48 16.69
CA GLY A 305 -7.19 -13.32 17.75
C GLY A 305 -5.98 -12.45 17.37
N GLY A 306 -5.92 -11.92 16.14
CA GLY A 306 -4.83 -11.06 15.67
C GLY A 306 -4.96 -9.59 16.06
N ASN A 307 -6.03 -9.16 16.74
CA ASN A 307 -6.21 -7.77 17.14
C ASN A 307 -5.13 -7.32 18.15
N VAL A 308 -4.66 -6.08 17.99
CA VAL A 308 -3.56 -5.51 18.80
C VAL A 308 -3.96 -4.18 19.43
N ASN A 309 -3.25 -3.79 20.48
CA ASN A 309 -3.32 -2.45 21.10
C ASN A 309 -4.75 -2.02 21.49
N ASN A 310 -5.60 -2.95 21.86
CA ASN A 310 -7.01 -2.72 22.24
C ASN A 310 -7.91 -2.19 21.10
N TYR A 311 -7.48 -2.25 19.84
CA TYR A 311 -8.36 -2.02 18.70
C TYR A 311 -9.12 -3.32 18.36
N PRO A 312 -10.43 -3.42 18.57
CA PRO A 312 -11.19 -4.60 18.16
C PRO A 312 -11.29 -4.68 16.64
N PHE A 313 -11.44 -5.89 16.08
CA PHE A 313 -11.76 -6.06 14.66
C PHE A 313 -13.20 -5.66 14.39
N THR A 314 -13.40 -4.38 14.27
CA THR A 314 -14.65 -3.70 13.94
C THR A 314 -14.34 -2.45 13.10
N GLN A 315 -15.36 -1.90 12.44
CA GLN A 315 -15.20 -0.64 11.73
C GLN A 315 -14.72 0.50 12.66
N GLN A 316 -15.18 0.52 13.93
CA GLN A 316 -14.71 1.48 14.92
C GLN A 316 -13.23 1.26 15.25
N GLY A 317 -12.79 0.01 15.44
CA GLY A 317 -11.39 -0.29 15.73
C GLY A 317 -10.45 0.07 14.57
N GLN A 318 -10.87 -0.21 13.33
CA GLN A 318 -10.14 0.19 12.12
C GLN A 318 -10.01 1.72 12.04
N ALA A 319 -11.11 2.46 12.22
CA ALA A 319 -11.11 3.91 12.20
C ALA A 319 -10.27 4.51 13.34
N SER A 320 -10.35 3.93 14.54
CA SER A 320 -9.56 4.40 15.70
C SER A 320 -8.06 4.25 15.45
N LEU A 321 -7.61 3.11 14.93
CA LEU A 321 -6.20 2.94 14.57
C LEU A 321 -5.75 3.96 13.52
N VAL A 322 -6.50 4.10 12.43
CA VAL A 322 -6.12 5.03 11.36
C VAL A 322 -6.06 6.47 11.88
N ARG A 323 -7.03 6.88 12.68
CA ARG A 323 -7.02 8.18 13.36
C ARG A 323 -5.76 8.38 14.20
N ASP A 324 -5.37 7.37 14.98
CA ASP A 324 -4.22 7.46 15.89
C ASP A 324 -2.88 7.46 15.13
N VAL A 325 -2.78 6.75 14.01
CA VAL A 325 -1.62 6.86 13.09
C VAL A 325 -1.52 8.26 12.51
N ILE A 326 -2.64 8.84 12.03
CA ILE A 326 -2.69 10.20 11.48
C ILE A 326 -2.27 11.22 12.54
N ASP A 327 -2.83 11.15 13.76
CA ASP A 327 -2.47 12.03 14.86
C ASP A 327 -1.00 11.92 15.26
N THR A 328 -0.48 10.69 15.26
CA THR A 328 0.94 10.43 15.54
C THR A 328 1.84 11.13 14.53
N LEU A 329 1.54 11.03 13.24
CA LEU A 329 2.35 11.68 12.20
C LEU A 329 2.19 13.21 12.20
N ALA A 330 0.98 13.70 12.44
CA ALA A 330 0.68 15.14 12.41
C ALA A 330 1.19 15.88 13.64
N ASN A 331 1.01 15.32 14.85
CA ASN A 331 1.20 16.05 16.09
C ASN A 331 2.40 15.56 16.93
N ARG A 332 2.87 14.33 16.71
CA ARG A 332 3.89 13.70 17.56
C ARG A 332 5.18 13.40 16.80
N THR A 333 5.19 13.60 15.47
CA THR A 333 6.33 13.31 14.61
C THR A 333 6.86 14.59 13.96
N THR A 334 8.13 14.91 14.21
CA THR A 334 8.78 16.03 13.51
C THR A 334 8.86 15.73 12.01
N GLY A 335 8.40 16.67 11.19
CA GLY A 335 8.47 16.54 9.73
C GLY A 335 7.48 15.54 9.13
N GLY A 336 6.49 15.08 9.90
CA GLY A 336 5.43 14.20 9.41
C GLY A 336 4.53 14.91 8.40
N ILE A 337 4.35 14.33 7.21
CA ILE A 337 3.57 14.95 6.12
C ILE A 337 2.35 14.16 5.68
N GLY A 338 2.20 12.91 6.11
CA GLY A 338 1.08 12.10 5.66
C GLY A 338 1.12 10.64 6.03
N VAL A 339 0.00 10.00 5.73
CA VAL A 339 -0.24 8.57 5.93
C VAL A 339 -0.95 8.01 4.70
N PHE A 340 -0.47 6.89 4.19
CA PHE A 340 -1.15 6.09 3.18
C PHE A 340 -1.68 4.79 3.80
N TYR A 341 -2.93 4.51 3.51
CA TYR A 341 -3.54 3.22 3.84
C TYR A 341 -3.31 2.25 2.69
N TRP A 342 -2.75 1.08 3.00
CA TRP A 342 -2.39 0.10 1.99
C TRP A 342 -3.62 -0.71 1.56
N GLU A 343 -3.89 -0.71 0.24
CA GLU A 343 -4.94 -1.48 -0.43
C GLU A 343 -6.33 -1.39 0.20
N GLY A 344 -6.75 -0.17 0.57
CA GLY A 344 -8.04 0.07 1.20
C GLY A 344 -9.27 -0.25 0.34
N THR A 345 -9.05 -0.56 -0.94
CA THR A 345 -10.10 -0.94 -1.91
C THR A 345 -10.03 -2.41 -2.33
N TRP A 346 -9.07 -3.19 -1.83
CA TRP A 346 -8.87 -4.56 -2.24
C TRP A 346 -9.82 -5.50 -1.50
N ILE A 347 -10.98 -5.71 -2.08
CA ILE A 347 -11.97 -6.69 -1.64
C ILE A 347 -11.89 -7.96 -2.47
N SER A 348 -12.54 -9.00 -2.03
CA SER A 348 -12.63 -10.27 -2.78
C SER A 348 -13.34 -10.08 -4.12
N ALA A 349 -12.84 -10.74 -5.16
CA ALA A 349 -13.57 -10.92 -6.42
C ALA A 349 -14.23 -12.30 -6.44
N GLY A 350 -15.47 -12.37 -6.92
CA GLY A 350 -16.26 -13.60 -6.93
C GLY A 350 -17.19 -13.71 -5.72
N GLY A 351 -17.46 -14.92 -5.26
CA GLY A 351 -18.41 -15.21 -4.19
C GLY A 351 -18.10 -16.52 -3.49
N ASP A 352 -19.13 -17.28 -3.14
CA ASP A 352 -19.02 -18.51 -2.33
C ASP A 352 -18.59 -19.76 -3.15
N ASP A 353 -18.02 -19.57 -4.33
CA ASP A 353 -17.57 -20.64 -5.22
C ASP A 353 -16.05 -20.55 -5.46
N TRP A 354 -15.30 -21.46 -4.86
CA TRP A 354 -13.85 -21.54 -5.00
C TRP A 354 -13.36 -21.64 -6.46
N GLU A 355 -14.03 -22.49 -7.28
CA GLU A 355 -13.59 -22.70 -8.66
C GLU A 355 -13.78 -21.42 -9.49
N GLN A 356 -14.87 -20.70 -9.23
CA GLN A 356 -15.13 -19.41 -9.86
C GLN A 356 -14.10 -18.36 -9.41
N ASN A 357 -13.86 -18.23 -8.11
CA ASN A 357 -12.89 -17.30 -7.55
C ASN A 357 -11.49 -17.57 -8.12
N TYR A 358 -11.07 -18.83 -8.13
CA TYR A 358 -9.79 -19.24 -8.71
C TYR A 358 -9.66 -18.81 -10.18
N ALA A 359 -10.69 -19.03 -11.00
CA ALA A 359 -10.69 -18.63 -12.40
C ALA A 359 -10.55 -17.10 -12.58
N LEU A 360 -11.11 -16.31 -11.67
CA LEU A 360 -10.97 -14.86 -11.67
C LEU A 360 -9.54 -14.42 -11.30
N TRP A 361 -8.95 -15.03 -10.27
CA TRP A 361 -7.56 -14.73 -9.88
C TRP A 361 -6.58 -15.01 -11.01
N GLU A 362 -6.70 -16.18 -11.66
CA GLU A 362 -5.84 -16.56 -12.79
C GLU A 362 -6.01 -15.65 -14.00
N LYS A 363 -7.26 -15.28 -14.31
CA LYS A 363 -7.56 -14.53 -15.54
C LYS A 363 -7.28 -13.03 -15.44
N TYR A 364 -7.62 -12.44 -14.30
CA TYR A 364 -7.62 -10.99 -14.14
C TYR A 364 -6.56 -10.46 -13.16
N GLY A 365 -5.92 -11.37 -12.42
CA GLY A 365 -4.94 -11.00 -11.40
C GLY A 365 -5.56 -10.35 -10.16
N SER A 366 -6.84 -10.63 -9.85
CA SER A 366 -7.55 -10.04 -8.72
C SER A 366 -7.13 -10.57 -7.35
N GLY A 367 -6.46 -11.74 -7.31
CA GLY A 367 -5.81 -12.27 -6.11
C GLY A 367 -4.39 -11.75 -5.94
N TRP A 368 -3.70 -12.13 -4.86
CA TRP A 368 -2.33 -11.67 -4.60
C TRP A 368 -1.31 -12.21 -5.60
N ALA A 369 -1.55 -13.38 -6.15
CA ALA A 369 -0.74 -14.02 -7.20
C ALA A 369 -1.60 -14.96 -8.05
N SER A 370 -1.25 -15.11 -9.33
CA SER A 370 -1.71 -16.19 -10.19
C SER A 370 -0.66 -17.32 -10.26
N SER A 371 -1.03 -18.49 -10.79
CA SER A 371 -0.07 -19.59 -11.03
C SER A 371 1.04 -19.22 -12.01
N TYR A 372 0.79 -18.25 -12.89
CA TYR A 372 1.75 -17.77 -13.88
C TYR A 372 2.94 -17.03 -13.26
N ALA A 373 2.78 -16.52 -12.03
CA ALA A 373 3.88 -15.90 -11.28
C ALA A 373 5.06 -16.86 -11.05
N ALA A 374 4.85 -18.18 -11.20
CA ALA A 374 5.91 -19.18 -11.11
C ALA A 374 7.06 -18.96 -12.12
N GLU A 375 6.84 -18.24 -13.24
CA GLU A 375 7.91 -17.93 -14.18
C GLU A 375 8.93 -16.96 -13.57
N TYR A 376 8.47 -15.99 -12.80
CA TYR A 376 9.34 -15.00 -12.15
C TYR A 376 9.73 -15.39 -10.72
N ASP A 377 8.78 -15.89 -9.95
CA ASP A 377 8.90 -16.19 -8.51
C ASP A 377 8.46 -17.64 -8.20
N PRO A 378 9.25 -18.64 -8.62
CA PRO A 378 8.87 -20.05 -8.54
C PRO A 378 8.83 -20.59 -7.10
N ASP A 379 9.54 -19.95 -6.17
CA ASP A 379 9.74 -20.49 -4.82
C ASP A 379 8.70 -19.97 -3.80
N ASP A 380 8.02 -18.87 -4.09
CA ASP A 380 6.97 -18.29 -3.25
C ASP A 380 5.65 -18.19 -4.03
N ALA A 381 5.44 -17.14 -4.83
CA ALA A 381 4.18 -16.91 -5.52
C ALA A 381 3.78 -18.08 -6.44
N GLY A 382 4.72 -18.69 -7.12
CA GLY A 382 4.45 -19.86 -7.93
C GLY A 382 3.99 -21.12 -7.19
N ARG A 383 4.12 -21.13 -5.84
CA ARG A 383 3.65 -22.23 -4.97
C ARG A 383 2.40 -21.89 -4.18
N TRP A 384 2.27 -20.61 -3.80
CA TRP A 384 1.29 -20.16 -2.82
C TRP A 384 0.34 -19.11 -3.41
N TYR A 385 0.17 -19.11 -4.75
CA TYR A 385 -0.76 -18.23 -5.44
C TYR A 385 -2.20 -18.42 -4.96
N GLY A 386 -3.01 -17.36 -5.12
CA GLY A 386 -4.41 -17.41 -4.67
C GLY A 386 -5.07 -16.05 -4.61
N GLY A 387 -6.10 -15.98 -3.76
CA GLY A 387 -7.00 -14.84 -3.62
C GLY A 387 -6.45 -13.66 -2.84
N CYS A 388 -7.35 -12.86 -2.28
CA CYS A 388 -7.02 -11.69 -1.52
C CYS A 388 -6.73 -12.05 -0.06
N ALA A 389 -5.47 -11.99 0.36
CA ALA A 389 -5.08 -12.27 1.75
C ALA A 389 -5.37 -11.12 2.74
N VAL A 390 -6.05 -10.05 2.29
CA VAL A 390 -6.25 -8.80 3.06
C VAL A 390 -7.65 -8.18 2.86
N ASP A 391 -8.59 -8.91 2.31
CA ASP A 391 -9.94 -8.42 2.03
C ASP A 391 -10.66 -7.89 3.27
N ASN A 392 -10.34 -8.45 4.44
CA ASN A 392 -10.85 -8.01 5.73
C ASN A 392 -10.24 -6.70 6.26
N GLN A 393 -9.32 -6.09 5.52
CA GLN A 393 -8.67 -4.82 5.85
C GLN A 393 -9.12 -3.66 4.95
N ALA A 394 -9.95 -3.94 3.93
CA ALA A 394 -10.50 -2.93 3.04
C ALA A 394 -11.47 -1.96 3.77
N PHE A 395 -11.79 -0.83 3.14
CA PHE A 395 -12.85 0.10 3.57
C PHE A 395 -14.17 -0.12 2.84
N PHE A 396 -14.30 -1.26 2.21
CA PHE A 396 -15.51 -1.73 1.55
C PHE A 396 -15.78 -3.16 2.00
N ASP A 397 -17.05 -3.52 2.11
CA ASP A 397 -17.42 -4.91 2.40
C ASP A 397 -17.22 -5.80 1.16
N ALA A 398 -17.42 -7.11 1.31
CA ALA A 398 -17.26 -8.07 0.23
C ALA A 398 -18.20 -7.85 -0.98
N ASN A 399 -19.23 -7.01 -0.83
CA ASN A 399 -20.17 -6.64 -1.89
C ASN A 399 -19.85 -5.26 -2.50
N GLY A 400 -18.79 -4.60 -2.02
CA GLY A 400 -18.34 -3.30 -2.50
C GLY A 400 -19.02 -2.09 -1.87
N TYR A 401 -19.80 -2.26 -0.80
CA TYR A 401 -20.40 -1.14 -0.07
C TYR A 401 -19.39 -0.48 0.86
N ALA A 402 -19.31 0.84 0.79
CA ALA A 402 -18.42 1.63 1.64
C ALA A 402 -18.74 1.43 3.13
N LEU A 403 -17.75 1.04 3.91
CA LEU A 403 -17.84 0.89 5.36
C LEU A 403 -17.88 2.25 6.05
N GLU A 404 -18.56 2.36 7.17
CA GLU A 404 -18.58 3.59 7.98
C GLU A 404 -17.16 4.04 8.36
N SER A 405 -16.23 3.10 8.58
CA SER A 405 -14.82 3.39 8.91
C SER A 405 -14.10 4.21 7.85
N LEU A 406 -14.52 4.17 6.57
CA LEU A 406 -13.95 5.02 5.52
C LEU A 406 -14.08 6.52 5.81
N LYS A 407 -15.13 6.91 6.55
CA LYS A 407 -15.35 8.30 6.95
C LYS A 407 -14.23 8.86 7.84
N VAL A 408 -13.33 8.01 8.38
CA VAL A 408 -12.23 8.44 9.27
C VAL A 408 -11.38 9.52 8.61
N PHE A 409 -11.07 9.41 7.31
CA PHE A 409 -10.22 10.38 6.62
C PHE A 409 -10.82 11.79 6.54
N ARG A 410 -12.15 11.90 6.49
CA ARG A 410 -12.84 13.18 6.59
C ARG A 410 -12.99 13.61 8.05
N LEU A 411 -13.38 12.68 8.92
CA LEU A 411 -13.68 12.99 10.32
C LEU A 411 -12.44 13.40 11.13
N VAL A 412 -11.22 13.01 10.77
CA VAL A 412 -9.99 13.53 11.42
C VAL A 412 -9.85 15.05 11.24
N ARG A 413 -10.48 15.65 10.23
CA ARG A 413 -10.51 17.10 10.02
C ARG A 413 -11.70 17.77 10.67
N GLU A 414 -12.86 17.13 10.64
CA GLU A 414 -14.15 17.71 11.04
C GLU A 414 -14.54 17.32 12.48
N GLY A 415 -14.18 16.11 12.92
CA GLY A 415 -14.72 15.47 14.11
C GLY A 415 -16.16 14.99 13.88
N ASN A 416 -16.67 14.16 14.77
CA ASN A 416 -18.08 13.86 14.79
C ASN A 416 -18.82 15.06 15.38
N ILE A 417 -19.82 15.56 14.67
CA ILE A 417 -20.79 16.48 15.25
C ILE A 417 -21.67 15.62 16.17
N VAL A 418 -21.40 15.67 17.47
CA VAL A 418 -22.37 15.20 18.45
C VAL A 418 -23.50 16.22 18.41
N GLU A 419 -24.59 15.92 17.71
CA GLU A 419 -25.84 16.63 17.95
C GLU A 419 -26.16 16.41 19.42
N ASN A 420 -25.97 17.46 20.22
CA ASN A 420 -26.40 17.47 21.61
C ASN A 420 -27.87 17.08 21.61
N SER A 421 -28.15 15.85 22.02
CA SER A 421 -29.50 15.39 22.25
C SER A 421 -30.11 16.32 23.30
N PRO A 422 -31.21 17.07 23.04
CA PRO A 422 -31.75 18.04 23.97
C PRO A 422 -32.59 17.38 25.07
N ASN A 423 -32.16 16.23 25.62
CA ASN A 423 -32.84 15.60 26.74
C ASN A 423 -31.87 14.78 27.59
N ALA A 424 -31.12 15.48 28.44
CA ALA A 424 -30.57 14.90 29.65
C ALA A 424 -30.90 15.85 30.79
N PHE A 425 -32.11 15.72 31.34
CA PHE A 425 -32.46 16.14 32.66
C PHE A 425 -33.17 15.00 33.40
#